data_6fe58a521e2c3cbc54170109d5781367
#
_entry.id   6fe58a521e2c3cbc54170109d5781367
#
_cell.length_a   1.000
_cell.length_b   1.000
_cell.length_c   1.000
_cell.angle_alpha   90.00
_cell.angle_beta   90.00
_cell.angle_gamma   90.00
#
_symmetry.space_group_name_H-M   'P 1'
#
loop_
_entity.id
_entity.type
_entity.pdbx_description
1 polymer ?
#
loop_
_entity_poly.entity_id
_entity_poly.type
_entity_poly.pdbx_seq_one_letter_code
_entity_poly.pdbx_strand_id
1 'polypeptide(L)'
;WLNREILFKDIQSGARGDSRHGGMDDIVIGENSDISPRSFLLGPLVIGPNCVVEDYVHLIGPAVIGPTSHLEKGSLVRESVLRSGTRVQGNARVEYSVVAGDEAVPEGMRLRSTFWTKAKPAMYEPHGPSSQAPPGKPAQRTRRAQRSSGQAQRGNGQRSMYGLVKSVVDLVAAAFGMVLVGPLMALIALAIKLDSPGPVFFSQKRCGKNGREFWMHKFRTMVPDAEKRQKELRAQNSVDGPMFKLEEDPRITRMGKILRKTSLDELPQLLNVLRGEMSLVGPRPLAYDEMKFCPTWRDARLSVSPGLTGLWQVKARNRNRFAEWIRYDLEYVRTHSLLLDLYILIRTARVLLKGV
;
A
#
# COMPACT_ATOMS: atom_id res chain seq x y z
N TRP A 1 -7.44 -9.32 23.56
CA TRP A 1 -6.51 -8.34 22.97
C TRP A 1 -5.41 -8.08 24.00
N LEU A 2 -4.30 -8.83 23.94
CA LEU A 2 -3.10 -8.47 24.69
C LEU A 2 -2.64 -7.08 24.22
N ASN A 3 -2.31 -6.22 25.16
CA ASN A 3 -1.97 -4.83 24.91
C ASN A 3 -0.66 -4.81 24.06
N ARG A 4 -0.80 -4.59 22.76
CA ARG A 4 0.31 -4.61 21.76
C ARG A 4 1.46 -3.69 22.16
N GLU A 5 1.13 -2.55 22.83
CA GLU A 5 2.14 -1.58 23.27
C GLU A 5 3.02 -2.10 24.40
N ILE A 6 2.48 -2.95 25.30
CA ILE A 6 3.26 -3.55 26.39
C ILE A 6 4.27 -4.54 25.84
N LEU A 7 3.84 -5.40 24.89
CA LEU A 7 4.74 -6.39 24.28
C LEU A 7 5.88 -5.73 23.49
N PHE A 8 5.62 -4.61 22.80
CA PHE A 8 6.62 -3.83 22.09
C PHE A 8 7.61 -3.16 23.06
N LYS A 9 7.15 -2.61 24.19
CA LYS A 9 8.02 -1.99 25.18
C LYS A 9 8.94 -2.99 25.90
N ASP A 10 8.42 -4.16 26.26
CA ASP A 10 9.20 -5.20 26.95
C ASP A 10 10.27 -5.81 26.03
N ILE A 11 10.05 -5.90 24.74
CA ILE A 11 11.01 -6.43 23.77
C ILE A 11 12.07 -5.36 23.41
N GLN A 12 11.69 -4.08 23.30
CA GLN A 12 12.66 -2.99 23.10
C GLN A 12 13.64 -2.84 24.27
N SER A 13 13.22 -3.12 25.50
CA SER A 13 14.12 -3.06 26.67
C SER A 13 15.16 -4.17 26.69
N GLY A 14 14.96 -5.27 25.95
CA GLY A 14 15.90 -6.41 25.86
C GLY A 14 16.81 -6.40 24.62
N ALA A 15 16.48 -5.61 23.62
CA ALA A 15 17.24 -5.55 22.35
C ALA A 15 18.25 -4.37 22.38
N ARG A 16 19.50 -4.63 22.84
CA ARG A 16 20.63 -3.75 22.56
C ARG A 16 21.10 -4.00 21.12
N GLY A 17 20.36 -3.49 20.15
CA GLY A 17 20.72 -3.51 18.74
C GLY A 17 20.75 -2.07 18.22
N ASP A 18 21.53 -1.85 17.16
CA ASP A 18 21.74 -0.55 16.52
C ASP A 18 20.41 0.07 16.07
N SER A 19 19.85 0.97 16.89
CA SER A 19 18.57 1.63 16.64
C SER A 19 18.79 2.78 15.66
N ARG A 20 18.46 2.58 14.40
CA ARG A 20 18.37 3.66 13.42
C ARG A 20 17.03 4.39 13.55
N HIS A 21 17.07 5.51 14.30
CA HIS A 21 16.14 6.66 14.35
C HIS A 21 14.66 6.43 14.69
N GLY A 22 14.26 7.06 15.80
CA GLY A 22 12.88 7.13 16.31
C GLY A 22 11.89 7.77 15.34
N GLY A 23 10.93 6.96 14.90
CA GLY A 23 9.78 7.31 14.09
C GLY A 23 8.90 6.07 13.89
N MET A 24 7.73 6.23 13.28
CA MET A 24 6.80 5.11 12.96
C MET A 24 7.40 4.03 12.04
N ASP A 25 8.67 4.15 11.69
CA ASP A 25 9.46 3.28 10.82
C ASP A 25 10.47 2.42 11.59
N ASP A 26 10.31 2.27 12.89
CA ASP A 26 11.26 1.56 13.74
C ASP A 26 11.36 0.08 13.32
N ILE A 27 12.42 -0.23 12.58
CA ILE A 27 12.85 -1.61 12.34
C ILE A 27 14.05 -1.85 13.23
N VAL A 28 13.86 -2.67 14.25
CA VAL A 28 14.91 -3.13 15.16
C VAL A 28 15.33 -4.53 14.71
N ILE A 29 16.62 -4.72 14.42
CA ILE A 29 17.18 -5.99 14.00
C ILE A 29 18.19 -6.44 15.04
N GLY A 30 18.00 -7.62 15.59
CA GLY A 30 18.91 -8.24 16.54
C GLY A 30 20.22 -8.70 15.90
N GLU A 31 21.24 -8.89 16.73
CA GLU A 31 22.59 -9.28 16.31
C GLU A 31 22.59 -10.62 15.55
N ASN A 32 23.55 -10.78 14.63
CA ASN A 32 23.77 -11.98 13.83
C ASN A 32 22.54 -12.44 13.01
N SER A 33 21.62 -11.54 12.68
CA SER A 33 20.48 -11.87 11.83
C SER A 33 20.84 -11.64 10.36
N ASP A 34 20.57 -12.64 9.53
CA ASP A 34 20.77 -12.60 8.07
C ASP A 34 19.46 -12.26 7.39
N ILE A 35 19.42 -11.10 6.74
CA ILE A 35 18.22 -10.59 6.07
C ILE A 35 18.53 -10.35 4.60
N SER A 36 17.89 -11.13 3.75
CA SER A 36 18.05 -10.96 2.32
C SER A 36 17.69 -9.53 1.86
N PRO A 37 18.52 -8.88 1.04
CA PRO A 37 18.22 -7.58 0.46
C PRO A 37 17.01 -7.60 -0.48
N ARG A 38 16.55 -8.79 -0.89
CA ARG A 38 15.35 -8.98 -1.71
C ARG A 38 14.08 -9.18 -0.87
N SER A 39 14.19 -9.18 0.45
CA SER A 39 13.04 -9.22 1.35
C SER A 39 12.39 -7.83 1.45
N PHE A 40 11.08 -7.82 1.74
CA PHE A 40 10.30 -6.59 1.91
C PHE A 40 9.95 -6.37 3.37
N LEU A 41 10.53 -5.33 3.98
CA LEU A 41 10.32 -4.98 5.39
C LEU A 41 9.54 -3.67 5.48
N LEU A 42 8.38 -3.69 6.16
CA LEU A 42 7.56 -2.51 6.41
C LEU A 42 7.27 -2.41 7.91
N GLY A 43 7.87 -1.41 8.58
CA GLY A 43 7.79 -1.23 10.04
C GLY A 43 6.40 -0.81 10.56
N PRO A 44 6.26 -0.74 11.89
CA PRO A 44 7.25 -1.07 12.91
C PRO A 44 7.51 -2.59 13.02
N LEU A 45 8.79 -2.98 13.05
CA LEU A 45 9.21 -4.38 13.14
C LEU A 45 10.25 -4.56 14.24
N VAL A 46 10.14 -5.65 14.99
CA VAL A 46 11.22 -6.12 15.88
C VAL A 46 11.61 -7.52 15.41
N ILE A 47 12.86 -7.67 14.97
CA ILE A 47 13.46 -8.94 14.57
C ILE A 47 14.50 -9.29 15.62
N GLY A 48 14.31 -10.43 16.26
CA GLY A 48 15.24 -10.93 17.29
C GLY A 48 16.61 -11.32 16.73
N PRO A 49 17.57 -11.64 17.57
CA PRO A 49 18.90 -12.08 17.14
C PRO A 49 18.87 -13.48 16.48
N ASN A 50 19.88 -13.73 15.64
CA ASN A 50 20.11 -15.00 14.95
C ASN A 50 18.91 -15.43 14.06
N CYS A 51 18.17 -14.48 13.50
CA CYS A 51 17.07 -14.77 12.58
C CYS A 51 17.59 -14.86 11.13
N VAL A 52 16.94 -15.71 10.35
CA VAL A 52 17.18 -15.83 8.90
C VAL A 52 15.95 -15.43 8.15
N VAL A 53 16.07 -14.45 7.25
CA VAL A 53 14.99 -13.95 6.38
C VAL A 53 15.43 -14.10 4.94
N GLU A 54 14.88 -15.09 4.25
CA GLU A 54 15.24 -15.42 2.87
C GLU A 54 14.67 -14.45 1.82
N ASP A 55 14.97 -14.72 0.55
CA ASP A 55 14.51 -13.92 -0.59
C ASP A 55 12.98 -13.83 -0.66
N TYR A 56 12.48 -12.65 -1.02
CA TYR A 56 11.05 -12.39 -1.25
C TYR A 56 10.15 -12.62 -0.03
N VAL A 57 10.71 -12.66 1.17
CA VAL A 57 9.93 -12.65 2.40
C VAL A 57 9.32 -11.26 2.60
N HIS A 58 8.06 -11.22 3.02
CA HIS A 58 7.34 -9.99 3.31
C HIS A 58 7.05 -9.90 4.81
N LEU A 59 7.67 -8.93 5.49
CA LEU A 59 7.38 -8.58 6.88
C LEU A 59 6.65 -7.25 6.93
N ILE A 60 5.41 -7.28 7.42
CA ILE A 60 4.56 -6.09 7.49
C ILE A 60 4.13 -5.86 8.94
N GLY A 61 4.59 -4.75 9.50
CA GLY A 61 4.35 -4.40 10.89
C GLY A 61 2.94 -3.84 11.18
N PRO A 62 2.61 -3.73 12.46
CA PRO A 62 3.43 -4.07 13.61
C PRO A 62 3.63 -5.58 13.76
N ALA A 63 4.88 -6.06 13.68
CA ALA A 63 5.18 -7.47 13.85
C ALA A 63 6.45 -7.69 14.69
N VAL A 64 6.46 -8.82 15.40
CA VAL A 64 7.58 -9.26 16.23
C VAL A 64 8.03 -10.63 15.78
N ILE A 65 9.29 -10.76 15.44
CA ILE A 65 9.94 -12.00 15.05
C ILE A 65 10.88 -12.37 16.18
N GLY A 66 10.56 -13.45 16.90
CA GLY A 66 11.37 -13.94 18.02
C GLY A 66 12.74 -14.44 17.58
N PRO A 67 13.72 -14.51 18.49
CA PRO A 67 15.07 -15.00 18.22
C PRO A 67 15.09 -16.35 17.50
N THR A 68 16.14 -16.61 16.72
CA THR A 68 16.38 -17.90 16.03
C THR A 68 15.27 -18.34 15.08
N SER A 69 14.42 -17.41 14.65
CA SER A 69 13.34 -17.71 13.70
C SER A 69 13.87 -17.74 12.27
N HIS A 70 13.29 -18.64 11.45
CA HIS A 70 13.65 -18.79 10.05
C HIS A 70 12.43 -18.56 9.17
N LEU A 71 12.51 -17.57 8.29
CA LEU A 71 11.46 -17.22 7.35
C LEU A 71 11.93 -17.58 5.94
N GLU A 72 11.33 -18.62 5.39
CA GLU A 72 11.70 -19.14 4.08
C GLU A 72 11.11 -18.31 2.93
N LYS A 73 11.69 -18.49 1.76
CA LYS A 73 11.41 -17.75 0.53
C LYS A 73 9.93 -17.58 0.22
N GLY A 74 9.53 -16.35 -0.07
CA GLY A 74 8.16 -16.01 -0.46
C GLY A 74 7.13 -16.03 0.67
N SER A 75 7.54 -16.31 1.91
CA SER A 75 6.65 -16.28 3.06
C SER A 75 6.22 -14.86 3.42
N LEU A 76 5.08 -14.75 4.10
CA LEU A 76 4.51 -13.48 4.53
C LEU A 76 4.16 -13.51 6.01
N VAL A 77 4.65 -12.55 6.76
CA VAL A 77 4.24 -12.28 8.14
C VAL A 77 3.70 -10.86 8.25
N ARG A 78 2.46 -10.74 8.67
CA ARG A 78 1.77 -9.46 8.77
C ARG A 78 1.10 -9.29 10.12
N GLU A 79 1.36 -8.16 10.78
CA GLU A 79 0.71 -7.78 12.06
C GLU A 79 0.61 -8.97 13.04
N SER A 80 1.71 -9.72 13.19
CA SER A 80 1.76 -11.01 13.87
C SER A 80 2.95 -11.09 14.82
N VAL A 81 2.89 -12.03 15.75
CA VAL A 81 3.97 -12.32 16.67
C VAL A 81 4.43 -13.75 16.44
N LEU A 82 5.68 -13.91 16.02
CA LEU A 82 6.36 -15.19 15.98
C LEU A 82 7.24 -15.29 17.24
N ARG A 83 7.11 -16.35 18.01
CA ARG A 83 7.98 -16.58 19.16
C ARG A 83 9.31 -17.21 18.71
N SER A 84 10.25 -17.33 19.64
CA SER A 84 11.59 -17.86 19.37
C SER A 84 11.54 -19.23 18.67
N GLY A 85 12.48 -19.48 17.74
CA GLY A 85 12.60 -20.75 17.03
C GLY A 85 11.50 -21.03 16.00
N THR A 86 10.64 -20.06 15.71
CA THR A 86 9.55 -20.26 14.74
C THR A 86 10.12 -20.40 13.32
N ARG A 87 9.65 -21.41 12.58
CA ARG A 87 9.97 -21.60 11.17
C ARG A 87 8.73 -21.35 10.31
N VAL A 88 8.78 -20.37 9.42
CA VAL A 88 7.71 -20.11 8.45
C VAL A 88 8.19 -20.60 7.09
N GLN A 89 7.64 -21.74 6.64
CA GLN A 89 8.07 -22.38 5.39
C GLN A 89 7.63 -21.60 4.14
N GLY A 90 8.19 -21.96 2.99
CA GLY A 90 8.02 -21.25 1.75
C GLY A 90 6.58 -20.93 1.37
N ASN A 91 6.31 -19.71 0.90
CA ASN A 91 4.98 -19.24 0.50
C ASN A 91 3.88 -19.28 1.59
N ALA A 92 4.21 -19.63 2.85
CA ALA A 92 3.25 -19.60 3.96
C ALA A 92 2.88 -18.15 4.34
N ARG A 93 1.68 -17.96 4.86
CA ARG A 93 1.16 -16.64 5.23
C ARG A 93 0.68 -16.64 6.67
N VAL A 94 1.21 -15.74 7.47
CA VAL A 94 0.85 -15.56 8.88
C VAL A 94 0.33 -14.12 9.05
N GLU A 95 -0.96 -13.97 9.24
CA GLU A 95 -1.61 -12.66 9.33
C GLU A 95 -2.40 -12.54 10.63
N TYR A 96 -2.22 -11.44 11.38
CA TYR A 96 -2.94 -11.16 12.63
C TYR A 96 -2.88 -12.31 13.65
N SER A 97 -1.79 -13.06 13.67
CA SER A 97 -1.69 -14.34 14.38
C SER A 97 -0.52 -14.35 15.36
N VAL A 98 -0.56 -15.27 16.31
CA VAL A 98 0.56 -15.56 17.21
C VAL A 98 0.99 -16.99 16.95
N VAL A 99 2.27 -17.20 16.62
CA VAL A 99 2.86 -18.53 16.47
C VAL A 99 3.71 -18.81 17.70
N ALA A 100 3.44 -19.95 18.38
CA ALA A 100 4.20 -20.38 19.54
C ALA A 100 5.67 -20.69 19.16
N GLY A 101 6.58 -20.68 20.16
CA GLY A 101 7.99 -20.95 19.90
C GLY A 101 8.24 -22.38 19.42
N ASP A 102 9.36 -22.56 18.68
CA ASP A 102 9.80 -23.83 18.11
C ASP A 102 8.77 -24.53 17.19
N GLU A 103 7.87 -23.75 16.63
CA GLU A 103 6.83 -24.24 15.72
C GLU A 103 7.18 -23.99 14.27
N ALA A 104 6.72 -24.92 13.41
CA ALA A 104 6.79 -24.74 11.97
C ALA A 104 5.39 -24.43 11.40
N VAL A 105 5.29 -23.39 10.61
CA VAL A 105 4.13 -23.12 9.77
C VAL A 105 4.41 -23.75 8.41
N PRO A 106 3.66 -24.77 7.98
CA PRO A 106 3.90 -25.52 6.76
C PRO A 106 3.86 -24.67 5.50
N GLU A 107 4.54 -25.13 4.45
CA GLU A 107 4.59 -24.47 3.15
C GLU A 107 3.19 -24.17 2.60
N GLY A 108 3.00 -22.98 2.07
CA GLY A 108 1.75 -22.51 1.48
C GLY A 108 0.58 -22.34 2.46
N MET A 109 0.76 -22.67 3.74
CA MET A 109 -0.29 -22.56 4.76
C MET A 109 -0.69 -21.12 5.00
N ARG A 110 -1.98 -20.90 5.29
CA ARG A 110 -2.51 -19.56 5.62
C ARG A 110 -3.08 -19.57 7.03
N LEU A 111 -2.41 -18.87 7.94
CA LEU A 111 -2.88 -18.61 9.29
C LEU A 111 -3.44 -17.18 9.34
N ARG A 112 -4.68 -17.04 9.81
CA ARG A 112 -5.29 -15.71 9.96
C ARG A 112 -6.06 -15.63 11.27
N SER A 113 -5.73 -14.61 12.08
CA SER A 113 -6.38 -14.33 13.38
C SER A 113 -6.40 -15.55 14.30
N THR A 114 -5.29 -16.31 14.37
CA THR A 114 -5.22 -17.56 15.12
C THR A 114 -4.00 -17.60 16.05
N PHE A 115 -4.07 -18.49 17.04
CA PHE A 115 -2.93 -18.89 17.86
C PHE A 115 -2.49 -20.29 17.40
N TRP A 116 -1.26 -20.40 16.90
CA TRP A 116 -0.69 -21.64 16.36
C TRP A 116 0.28 -22.27 17.35
N THR A 117 0.07 -23.55 17.68
CA THR A 117 0.93 -24.35 18.57
C THR A 117 0.78 -25.84 18.25
N LYS A 118 1.81 -26.69 18.59
CA LYS A 118 1.80 -28.16 18.45
C LYS A 118 0.72 -28.86 19.25
N ALA A 119 0.34 -28.30 20.40
CA ALA A 119 -0.85 -28.76 21.10
C ALA A 119 -2.04 -28.38 20.24
N LYS A 120 -2.73 -29.40 19.66
CA LYS A 120 -3.89 -29.30 18.75
C LYS A 120 -4.44 -27.87 18.62
N PRO A 121 -4.55 -27.29 17.43
CA PRO A 121 -5.14 -25.97 17.29
C PRO A 121 -6.50 -25.98 17.96
N ALA A 122 -6.69 -25.16 18.99
CA ALA A 122 -8.03 -24.82 19.42
C ALA A 122 -8.64 -24.06 18.23
N MET A 123 -9.31 -24.78 17.36
CA MET A 123 -10.09 -24.20 16.28
C MET A 123 -11.16 -23.35 16.95
N TYR A 124 -10.93 -22.05 16.97
CA TYR A 124 -12.01 -21.10 17.08
C TYR A 124 -12.74 -21.13 15.73
N GLU A 125 -13.70 -22.05 15.63
CA GLU A 125 -14.67 -21.99 14.55
C GLU A 125 -15.46 -20.68 14.72
N PRO A 126 -15.45 -19.75 13.74
CA PRO A 126 -16.47 -18.75 13.70
C PRO A 126 -17.77 -19.51 13.44
N HIS A 127 -18.69 -19.50 14.40
CA HIS A 127 -20.01 -20.10 14.25
C HIS A 127 -20.69 -19.56 12.98
N GLY A 128 -20.54 -20.29 11.90
CA GLY A 128 -21.47 -20.31 10.79
C GLY A 128 -22.77 -21.00 11.26
N PRO A 129 -23.93 -20.70 10.70
CA PRO A 129 -25.18 -21.30 11.14
C PRO A 129 -25.14 -22.80 10.87
N SER A 130 -24.88 -23.62 11.89
CA SER A 130 -25.05 -25.07 11.83
C SER A 130 -26.55 -25.37 11.78
N SER A 131 -26.99 -25.86 10.64
CA SER A 131 -28.26 -26.57 10.51
C SER A 131 -28.17 -27.90 11.25
N GLN A 132 -28.57 -27.94 12.52
CA GLN A 132 -29.17 -29.07 13.22
C GLN A 132 -29.22 -28.75 14.73
N ALA A 133 -30.27 -28.05 15.15
CA ALA A 133 -30.65 -27.99 16.55
C ALA A 133 -31.73 -29.01 16.83
N PRO A 134 -31.64 -29.78 17.93
CA PRO A 134 -32.74 -30.63 18.37
C PRO A 134 -33.92 -29.76 18.86
N PRO A 135 -35.17 -30.21 18.74
CA PRO A 135 -36.33 -29.41 19.11
C PRO A 135 -36.52 -29.38 20.63
N GLY A 136 -36.46 -28.19 21.22
CA GLY A 136 -36.83 -28.03 22.60
C GLY A 136 -36.33 -26.79 23.33
N LYS A 137 -37.25 -25.82 23.49
CA LYS A 137 -37.30 -24.64 24.37
C LYS A 137 -36.81 -23.30 23.80
N PRO A 138 -37.64 -22.25 23.86
CA PRO A 138 -37.28 -20.94 23.35
C PRO A 138 -36.26 -20.27 24.27
N ALA A 139 -35.07 -20.01 23.73
CA ALA A 139 -34.02 -19.25 24.39
C ALA A 139 -34.38 -17.74 24.42
N GLN A 140 -34.38 -17.15 25.58
CA GLN A 140 -34.52 -15.72 25.79
C GLN A 140 -33.43 -14.96 25.03
N ARG A 141 -33.82 -14.22 24.00
CA ARG A 141 -32.96 -13.27 23.26
C ARG A 141 -32.48 -12.18 24.22
N THR A 142 -31.26 -12.28 24.68
CA THR A 142 -30.65 -11.23 25.47
C THR A 142 -30.44 -9.96 24.64
N ARG A 143 -30.89 -8.82 25.15
CA ARG A 143 -30.80 -7.46 24.56
C ARG A 143 -29.36 -6.98 24.19
N ARG A 144 -28.36 -7.83 24.39
CA ARG A 144 -26.94 -7.53 24.10
C ARG A 144 -26.58 -7.71 22.60
N ALA A 145 -27.28 -8.59 21.88
CA ALA A 145 -27.05 -8.80 20.44
C ALA A 145 -27.57 -7.67 19.54
N GLN A 146 -28.57 -6.93 20.02
CA GLN A 146 -29.11 -5.79 19.26
C GLN A 146 -28.25 -4.52 19.30
N ARG A 147 -27.37 -4.37 20.32
CA ARG A 147 -26.45 -3.20 20.39
C ARG A 147 -25.24 -3.34 19.46
N SER A 148 -24.76 -4.57 19.18
CA SER A 148 -23.61 -4.79 18.28
C SER A 148 -23.98 -4.66 16.78
N SER A 149 -25.21 -5.00 16.43
CA SER A 149 -25.70 -4.83 15.04
C SER A 149 -25.95 -3.36 14.67
N GLY A 150 -26.36 -2.53 15.63
CA GLY A 150 -26.55 -1.09 15.44
C GLY A 150 -25.26 -0.29 15.23
N GLN A 151 -24.14 -0.73 15.83
CA GLN A 151 -22.84 -0.08 15.62
C GLN A 151 -22.20 -0.47 14.27
N ALA A 152 -22.37 -1.71 13.82
CA ALA A 152 -21.89 -2.16 12.51
C ALA A 152 -22.66 -1.48 11.37
N GLN A 153 -23.96 -1.29 11.53
CA GLN A 153 -24.79 -0.58 10.52
C GLN A 153 -24.52 0.92 10.46
N ARG A 154 -24.24 1.58 11.59
CA ARG A 154 -23.86 3.00 11.60
C ARG A 154 -22.51 3.25 10.93
N GLY A 155 -21.51 2.37 11.12
CA GLY A 155 -20.22 2.48 10.46
C GLY A 155 -20.28 2.29 8.94
N ASN A 156 -21.21 1.47 8.45
CA ASN A 156 -21.38 1.23 7.02
C ASN A 156 -22.12 2.39 6.32
N GLY A 157 -23.10 3.02 6.99
CA GLY A 157 -23.80 4.20 6.48
C GLY A 157 -22.90 5.43 6.36
N GLN A 158 -22.02 5.69 7.35
CA GLN A 158 -21.09 6.82 7.30
C GLN A 158 -20.03 6.66 6.20
N ARG A 159 -19.51 5.45 5.99
CA ARG A 159 -18.56 5.16 4.89
C ARG A 159 -19.20 5.30 3.52
N SER A 160 -20.47 4.93 3.38
CA SER A 160 -21.23 5.11 2.14
C SER A 160 -21.47 6.59 1.82
N MET A 161 -21.84 7.41 2.83
CA MET A 161 -22.08 8.84 2.68
C MET A 161 -20.80 9.61 2.35
N TYR A 162 -19.67 9.32 3.03
CA TYR A 162 -18.38 9.89 2.68
C TYR A 162 -18.02 9.60 1.22
N GLY A 163 -18.18 8.35 0.77
CA GLY A 163 -17.84 7.96 -0.61
C GLY A 163 -18.66 8.73 -1.65
N LEU A 164 -19.94 8.95 -1.38
CA LEU A 164 -20.84 9.69 -2.28
C LEU A 164 -20.45 11.18 -2.31
N VAL A 165 -20.32 11.82 -1.16
CA VAL A 165 -19.93 13.23 -1.05
C VAL A 165 -18.58 13.47 -1.72
N LYS A 166 -17.59 12.59 -1.44
CA LYS A 166 -16.28 12.65 -2.06
C LYS A 166 -16.37 12.56 -3.59
N SER A 167 -17.15 11.62 -4.13
CA SER A 167 -17.28 11.48 -5.59
C SER A 167 -17.89 12.71 -6.24
N VAL A 168 -18.87 13.35 -5.60
CA VAL A 168 -19.47 14.60 -6.10
C VAL A 168 -18.46 15.74 -6.06
N VAL A 169 -17.72 15.88 -4.95
CA VAL A 169 -16.68 16.91 -4.81
C VAL A 169 -15.58 16.71 -5.84
N ASP A 170 -15.08 15.47 -6.02
CA ASP A 170 -14.08 15.14 -7.01
C ASP A 170 -14.54 15.49 -8.44
N LEU A 171 -15.79 15.15 -8.78
CA LEU A 171 -16.36 15.41 -10.10
C LEU A 171 -16.47 16.92 -10.38
N VAL A 172 -17.05 17.69 -9.45
CA VAL A 172 -17.23 19.13 -9.58
C VAL A 172 -15.87 19.84 -9.67
N ALA A 173 -14.93 19.49 -8.79
CA ALA A 173 -13.60 20.09 -8.79
C ALA A 173 -12.80 19.71 -10.04
N ALA A 174 -12.93 18.47 -10.55
CA ALA A 174 -12.28 18.07 -11.80
C ALA A 174 -12.88 18.76 -13.01
N ALA A 175 -14.20 18.95 -13.08
CA ALA A 175 -14.86 19.70 -14.15
C ALA A 175 -14.41 21.16 -14.17
N PHE A 176 -14.43 21.83 -13.02
CA PHE A 176 -13.93 23.20 -12.88
C PHE A 176 -12.45 23.30 -13.25
N GLY A 177 -11.62 22.38 -12.73
CA GLY A 177 -10.20 22.29 -13.06
C GLY A 177 -9.97 22.11 -14.55
N MET A 178 -10.74 21.25 -15.23
CA MET A 178 -10.61 21.02 -16.67
C MET A 178 -10.90 22.27 -17.49
N VAL A 179 -11.92 23.03 -17.13
CA VAL A 179 -12.23 24.32 -17.80
C VAL A 179 -11.10 25.32 -17.60
N LEU A 180 -10.57 25.42 -16.37
CA LEU A 180 -9.51 26.37 -16.03
C LEU A 180 -8.17 26.04 -16.72
N VAL A 181 -7.78 24.75 -16.72
CA VAL A 181 -6.49 24.35 -17.31
C VAL A 181 -6.57 23.93 -18.78
N GLY A 182 -7.77 23.86 -19.37
CA GLY A 182 -7.99 23.48 -20.77
C GLY A 182 -7.16 24.28 -21.77
N PRO A 183 -7.15 25.63 -21.73
CA PRO A 183 -6.30 26.45 -22.62
C PRO A 183 -4.81 26.11 -22.45
N LEU A 184 -4.33 25.93 -21.21
CA LEU A 184 -2.95 25.53 -20.94
C LEU A 184 -2.65 24.14 -21.52
N MET A 185 -3.58 23.20 -21.40
CA MET A 185 -3.44 21.84 -21.97
C MET A 185 -3.31 21.90 -23.51
N ALA A 186 -4.03 22.78 -24.18
CA ALA A 186 -3.92 22.98 -25.62
C ALA A 186 -2.52 23.54 -26.01
N LEU A 187 -1.99 24.48 -25.27
CA LEU A 187 -0.64 25.01 -25.48
C LEU A 187 0.44 23.93 -25.24
N ILE A 188 0.29 23.11 -24.18
CA ILE A 188 1.19 21.99 -23.90
C ILE A 188 1.13 20.98 -25.05
N ALA A 189 -0.06 20.66 -25.55
CA ALA A 189 -0.25 19.74 -26.68
C ALA A 189 0.50 20.20 -27.94
N LEU A 190 0.40 21.49 -28.24
CA LEU A 190 1.12 22.12 -29.35
C LEU A 190 2.64 22.02 -29.11
N ALA A 191 3.12 22.39 -27.93
CA ALA A 191 4.55 22.33 -27.59
C ALA A 191 5.12 20.89 -27.72
N ILE A 192 4.39 19.86 -27.29
CA ILE A 192 4.79 18.46 -27.44
C ILE A 192 4.89 18.08 -28.92
N LYS A 193 3.97 18.54 -29.76
CA LYS A 193 4.00 18.27 -31.21
C LYS A 193 5.19 18.91 -31.90
N LEU A 194 5.59 20.09 -31.46
CA LEU A 194 6.75 20.80 -32.00
C LEU A 194 8.09 20.23 -31.50
N ASP A 195 8.12 19.67 -30.27
CA ASP A 195 9.34 19.09 -29.66
C ASP A 195 9.72 17.71 -30.24
N SER A 196 8.73 16.87 -30.53
CA SER A 196 9.00 15.52 -31.01
C SER A 196 7.85 14.89 -31.81
N PRO A 197 8.14 14.04 -32.84
CA PRO A 197 7.11 13.37 -33.63
C PRO A 197 6.32 12.36 -32.77
N GLY A 198 5.05 12.14 -33.10
CA GLY A 198 4.18 11.14 -32.47
C GLY A 198 2.94 11.71 -31.73
N PRO A 199 2.21 10.88 -30.94
CA PRO A 199 0.99 11.29 -30.27
C PRO A 199 1.27 12.27 -29.12
N VAL A 200 0.34 13.17 -28.83
CA VAL A 200 0.41 14.12 -27.71
C VAL A 200 0.20 13.43 -26.37
N PHE A 201 -0.72 12.48 -26.35
CA PHE A 201 -1.08 11.73 -25.13
C PHE A 201 -0.39 10.39 -25.10
N PHE A 202 -0.06 9.96 -23.91
CA PHE A 202 0.37 8.62 -23.55
C PHE A 202 -0.67 8.03 -22.62
N SER A 203 -1.05 6.77 -22.85
CA SER A 203 -2.02 6.06 -22.03
C SER A 203 -1.44 4.73 -21.58
N GLN A 204 -1.58 4.41 -20.30
CA GLN A 204 -1.09 3.16 -19.73
C GLN A 204 -2.16 2.51 -18.86
N LYS A 205 -2.31 1.20 -19.00
CA LYS A 205 -3.22 0.42 -18.14
C LYS A 205 -2.77 0.46 -16.67
N ARG A 206 -3.70 0.75 -15.80
CA ARG A 206 -3.50 0.83 -14.35
C ARG A 206 -4.63 0.11 -13.62
N CYS A 207 -4.36 -0.26 -12.35
CA CYS A 207 -5.35 -0.86 -11.47
C CYS A 207 -6.07 0.24 -10.67
N GLY A 208 -7.38 0.28 -10.78
CA GLY A 208 -8.29 1.14 -10.03
C GLY A 208 -8.96 0.42 -8.86
N LYS A 209 -10.02 1.02 -8.33
CA LYS A 209 -10.80 0.49 -7.21
C LYS A 209 -11.31 -0.92 -7.50
N ASN A 210 -11.20 -1.81 -6.50
CA ASN A 210 -11.58 -3.23 -6.59
C ASN A 210 -10.89 -3.99 -7.72
N GLY A 211 -9.69 -3.54 -8.14
CA GLY A 211 -8.90 -4.20 -9.18
C GLY A 211 -9.38 -3.94 -10.61
N ARG A 212 -10.35 -3.03 -10.83
CA ARG A 212 -10.81 -2.68 -12.18
C ARG A 212 -9.69 -2.00 -12.97
N GLU A 213 -9.39 -2.50 -14.14
CA GLU A 213 -8.42 -1.87 -15.03
C GLU A 213 -9.00 -0.62 -15.69
N PHE A 214 -8.16 0.41 -15.84
CA PHE A 214 -8.50 1.62 -16.59
C PHE A 214 -7.29 2.15 -17.34
N TRP A 215 -7.52 3.00 -18.34
CA TRP A 215 -6.47 3.69 -19.08
C TRP A 215 -6.17 5.04 -18.45
N MET A 216 -5.03 5.13 -17.76
CA MET A 216 -4.55 6.39 -17.19
C MET A 216 -3.92 7.26 -18.28
N HIS A 217 -4.42 8.46 -18.45
CA HIS A 217 -3.97 9.41 -19.46
C HIS A 217 -2.91 10.38 -18.92
N LYS A 218 -1.88 10.63 -19.74
CA LYS A 218 -0.83 11.63 -19.47
C LYS A 218 -0.43 12.34 -20.75
N PHE A 219 0.21 13.48 -20.63
CA PHE A 219 0.98 14.01 -21.74
C PHE A 219 2.22 13.14 -21.98
N ARG A 220 2.58 12.98 -23.24
CA ARG A 220 3.80 12.28 -23.61
C ARG A 220 5.03 13.10 -23.19
N THR A 221 5.89 12.49 -22.41
CA THR A 221 7.14 13.07 -21.90
C THR A 221 8.39 12.30 -22.37
N MET A 222 8.19 11.22 -23.10
CA MET A 222 9.25 10.32 -23.56
C MET A 222 9.20 10.13 -25.06
N VAL A 223 10.34 9.70 -25.63
CA VAL A 223 10.47 9.30 -27.04
C VAL A 223 9.58 8.10 -27.37
N PRO A 224 9.16 7.89 -28.63
CA PRO A 224 8.22 6.83 -29.01
C PRO A 224 8.67 5.41 -28.65
N ASP A 225 9.97 5.14 -28.65
CA ASP A 225 10.60 3.84 -28.38
C ASP A 225 11.01 3.63 -26.90
N ALA A 226 10.53 4.48 -25.99
CA ALA A 226 10.89 4.50 -24.56
C ALA A 226 10.65 3.16 -23.84
N GLU A 227 9.58 2.43 -24.19
CA GLU A 227 9.29 1.13 -23.58
C GLU A 227 10.29 0.03 -23.97
N LYS A 228 10.77 0.06 -25.21
CA LYS A 228 11.82 -0.88 -25.68
C LYS A 228 13.12 -0.62 -24.92
N ARG A 229 13.53 0.64 -24.80
CA ARG A 229 14.73 1.05 -24.07
C ARG A 229 14.66 0.80 -22.57
N GLN A 230 13.46 0.70 -22.00
CA GLN A 230 13.31 0.43 -20.55
C GLN A 230 13.93 -0.89 -20.13
N LYS A 231 13.87 -1.92 -20.99
CA LYS A 231 14.43 -3.24 -20.68
C LYS A 231 15.95 -3.17 -20.49
N GLU A 232 16.62 -2.38 -21.35
CA GLU A 232 18.07 -2.20 -21.35
C GLU A 232 18.54 -1.38 -20.14
N LEU A 233 17.71 -0.40 -19.72
CA LEU A 233 18.01 0.50 -18.60
C LEU A 233 17.64 -0.07 -17.23
N ARG A 234 17.03 -1.26 -17.15
CA ARG A 234 16.48 -1.81 -15.91
C ARG A 234 17.55 -2.08 -14.83
N ALA A 235 18.79 -2.32 -15.22
CA ALA A 235 19.91 -2.49 -14.29
C ALA A 235 20.32 -1.19 -13.56
N GLN A 236 19.92 -0.02 -14.08
CA GLN A 236 20.24 1.30 -13.53
C GLN A 236 19.11 1.88 -12.66
N ASN A 237 18.15 1.03 -12.23
CA ASN A 237 17.02 1.50 -11.44
C ASN A 237 17.47 2.12 -10.11
N SER A 238 17.05 3.34 -9.82
CA SER A 238 17.38 4.10 -8.61
C SER A 238 16.39 3.94 -7.46
N VAL A 239 15.33 3.12 -7.65
CA VAL A 239 14.30 2.87 -6.63
C VAL A 239 14.27 1.39 -6.29
N ASP A 240 14.07 1.08 -5.00
CA ASP A 240 13.80 -0.27 -4.55
C ASP A 240 12.40 -0.75 -4.98
N GLY A 241 12.19 -2.06 -5.03
CA GLY A 241 10.89 -2.66 -5.36
C GLY A 241 10.56 -2.72 -6.86
N PRO A 242 9.27 -2.89 -7.22
CA PRO A 242 8.84 -3.16 -8.58
C PRO A 242 8.79 -1.94 -9.51
N MET A 243 8.90 -0.73 -8.96
CA MET A 243 8.86 0.51 -9.75
C MET A 243 10.19 0.77 -10.44
N PHE A 244 10.12 1.48 -11.57
CA PHE A 244 11.29 1.88 -12.33
C PHE A 244 11.42 3.40 -12.37
N LYS A 245 12.56 3.92 -11.89
CA LYS A 245 12.90 5.34 -11.91
C LYS A 245 14.40 5.50 -12.15
N LEU A 246 14.78 6.41 -13.03
CA LEU A 246 16.15 6.86 -13.23
C LEU A 246 16.26 8.33 -12.83
N GLU A 247 17.40 8.74 -12.26
CA GLU A 247 17.67 10.14 -11.96
C GLU A 247 17.84 10.95 -13.24
N GLU A 248 18.64 10.43 -14.18
CA GLU A 248 18.78 10.97 -15.53
C GLU A 248 18.28 9.95 -16.55
N ASP A 249 17.03 10.09 -16.97
CA ASP A 249 16.41 9.17 -17.91
C ASP A 249 16.59 9.69 -19.35
N PRO A 250 17.42 9.02 -20.19
CA PRO A 250 17.72 9.47 -21.56
C PRO A 250 16.50 9.38 -22.49
N ARG A 251 15.42 8.75 -22.06
CA ARG A 251 14.19 8.64 -22.85
C ARG A 251 13.32 9.89 -22.80
N ILE A 252 13.61 10.81 -21.86
CA ILE A 252 12.78 12.00 -21.64
C ILE A 252 13.11 13.08 -22.67
N THR A 253 12.08 13.60 -23.36
CA THR A 253 12.23 14.70 -24.33
C THR A 253 12.51 16.03 -23.62
N ARG A 254 12.92 17.07 -24.37
CA ARG A 254 13.18 18.40 -23.80
C ARG A 254 11.92 18.97 -23.12
N MET A 255 10.80 18.94 -23.82
CA MET A 255 9.51 19.36 -23.25
C MET A 255 9.09 18.44 -22.11
N GLY A 256 9.36 17.14 -22.21
CA GLY A 256 9.09 16.15 -21.18
C GLY A 256 9.78 16.46 -19.86
N LYS A 257 11.02 17.00 -19.87
CA LYS A 257 11.72 17.41 -18.64
C LYS A 257 10.97 18.53 -17.91
N ILE A 258 10.49 19.52 -18.66
CA ILE A 258 9.71 20.63 -18.09
C ILE A 258 8.39 20.12 -17.49
N LEU A 259 7.63 19.32 -18.26
CA LEU A 259 6.34 18.78 -17.82
C LEU A 259 6.46 17.93 -16.56
N ARG A 260 7.48 17.06 -16.46
CA ARG A 260 7.72 16.24 -15.28
C ARG A 260 8.14 17.06 -14.06
N LYS A 261 9.01 18.05 -14.24
CA LYS A 261 9.43 18.95 -13.16
C LYS A 261 8.25 19.72 -12.58
N THR A 262 7.32 20.15 -13.42
CA THR A 262 6.12 20.91 -13.02
C THR A 262 4.91 20.00 -12.73
N SER A 263 5.01 18.68 -12.99
CA SER A 263 3.90 17.71 -12.92
C SER A 263 2.70 18.04 -13.84
N LEU A 264 2.90 18.89 -14.84
CA LEU A 264 1.87 19.23 -15.82
C LEU A 264 1.56 18.07 -16.77
N ASP A 265 2.45 17.07 -16.86
CA ASP A 265 2.20 15.82 -17.61
C ASP A 265 1.02 15.02 -17.07
N GLU A 266 0.61 15.23 -15.81
CA GLU A 266 -0.48 14.50 -15.17
C GLU A 266 -1.86 15.18 -15.33
N LEU A 267 -1.95 16.40 -15.90
CA LEU A 267 -3.20 17.12 -16.11
C LEU A 267 -4.28 16.33 -16.87
N PRO A 268 -3.96 15.52 -17.91
CA PRO A 268 -4.97 14.70 -18.59
C PRO A 268 -5.66 13.67 -17.70
N GLN A 269 -5.13 13.32 -16.53
CA GLN A 269 -5.78 12.44 -15.56
C GLN A 269 -7.06 13.05 -14.97
N LEU A 270 -7.29 14.36 -15.09
CA LEU A 270 -8.58 14.97 -14.76
C LEU A 270 -9.74 14.33 -15.55
N LEU A 271 -9.48 13.85 -16.79
CA LEU A 271 -10.46 13.06 -17.55
C LEU A 271 -10.80 11.72 -16.87
N ASN A 272 -9.81 11.08 -16.25
CA ASN A 272 -10.06 9.85 -15.49
C ASN A 272 -10.89 10.12 -14.22
N VAL A 273 -10.70 11.28 -13.58
CA VAL A 273 -11.55 11.69 -12.45
C VAL A 273 -12.98 11.95 -12.91
N LEU A 274 -13.18 12.65 -14.01
CA LEU A 274 -14.50 12.91 -14.60
C LEU A 274 -15.23 11.61 -15.01
N ARG A 275 -14.49 10.58 -15.41
CA ARG A 275 -15.04 9.24 -15.72
C ARG A 275 -15.28 8.38 -14.48
N GLY A 276 -14.93 8.85 -13.26
CA GLY A 276 -15.05 8.09 -12.02
C GLY A 276 -14.04 6.95 -11.88
N GLU A 277 -13.03 6.89 -12.73
CA GLU A 277 -11.94 5.88 -12.68
C GLU A 277 -10.89 6.23 -11.61
N MET A 278 -10.75 7.54 -11.33
CA MET A 278 -9.86 8.12 -10.33
C MET A 278 -10.59 9.12 -9.43
N SER A 279 -9.95 9.49 -8.35
CA SER A 279 -10.29 10.57 -7.44
C SER A 279 -9.21 11.66 -7.54
N LEU A 280 -9.49 12.87 -7.06
CA LEU A 280 -8.44 13.89 -6.91
C LEU A 280 -7.41 13.45 -5.88
N VAL A 281 -7.85 12.84 -4.76
CA VAL A 281 -6.97 12.39 -3.68
C VAL A 281 -7.16 10.90 -3.42
N GLY A 282 -6.05 10.16 -3.43
CA GLY A 282 -6.04 8.72 -3.18
C GLY A 282 -4.66 8.10 -3.36
N PRO A 283 -4.53 6.79 -3.17
CA PRO A 283 -3.31 6.05 -3.51
C PRO A 283 -2.96 6.20 -4.99
N ARG A 284 -1.66 6.35 -5.33
CA ARG A 284 -1.25 6.43 -6.74
C ARG A 284 -1.58 5.14 -7.49
N PRO A 285 -2.20 5.20 -8.70
CA PRO A 285 -2.49 4.00 -9.47
C PRO A 285 -1.20 3.31 -9.94
N LEU A 286 -1.01 2.06 -9.54
CA LEU A 286 0.13 1.25 -9.93
C LEU A 286 -0.17 0.45 -11.20
N ALA A 287 0.87 0.10 -11.95
CA ALA A 287 0.76 -0.81 -13.08
C ALA A 287 0.38 -2.22 -12.61
N TYR A 288 -0.26 -2.99 -13.47
CA TYR A 288 -0.67 -4.36 -13.15
C TYR A 288 0.52 -5.23 -12.73
N ASP A 289 1.65 -5.10 -13.42
CA ASP A 289 2.86 -5.86 -13.10
C ASP A 289 3.48 -5.46 -11.77
N GLU A 290 3.40 -4.19 -11.37
CA GLU A 290 3.84 -3.70 -10.06
C GLU A 290 2.96 -4.26 -8.92
N MET A 291 1.70 -4.58 -9.22
CA MET A 291 0.72 -5.10 -8.26
C MET A 291 0.76 -6.62 -8.09
N LYS A 292 1.33 -7.37 -9.03
CA LYS A 292 1.39 -8.85 -8.98
C LYS A 292 2.15 -9.37 -7.77
N PHE A 293 3.18 -8.66 -7.35
CA PHE A 293 4.16 -9.14 -6.38
C PHE A 293 3.70 -9.08 -4.91
N CYS A 294 2.62 -8.40 -4.58
CA CYS A 294 2.22 -8.20 -3.19
C CYS A 294 0.71 -8.22 -2.96
N PRO A 295 0.11 -9.40 -2.78
CA PRO A 295 -1.34 -9.50 -2.58
C PRO A 295 -1.85 -8.82 -1.29
N THR A 296 -1.02 -8.65 -0.27
CA THR A 296 -1.44 -8.19 1.06
C THR A 296 -1.74 -6.70 1.16
N TRP A 297 -0.84 -5.85 0.72
CA TRP A 297 -1.11 -4.42 0.70
C TRP A 297 -1.97 -4.02 -0.51
N ARG A 298 -1.93 -4.82 -1.58
CA ARG A 298 -2.69 -4.60 -2.80
C ARG A 298 -4.20 -4.47 -2.53
N ASP A 299 -4.80 -5.45 -1.89
CA ASP A 299 -6.25 -5.51 -1.69
C ASP A 299 -6.74 -4.36 -0.79
N ALA A 300 -5.98 -4.03 0.27
CA ALA A 300 -6.27 -2.87 1.10
C ALA A 300 -6.20 -1.56 0.29
N ARG A 301 -5.19 -1.41 -0.56
CA ARG A 301 -4.96 -0.23 -1.38
C ARG A 301 -6.03 -0.06 -2.48
N LEU A 302 -6.48 -1.17 -3.06
CA LEU A 302 -7.55 -1.20 -4.06
C LEU A 302 -8.96 -1.03 -3.48
N SER A 303 -9.13 -0.99 -2.16
CA SER A 303 -10.44 -0.74 -1.53
C SER A 303 -10.97 0.68 -1.76
N VAL A 304 -10.10 1.62 -2.11
CA VAL A 304 -10.44 3.01 -2.42
C VAL A 304 -10.08 3.36 -3.87
N SER A 305 -10.66 4.45 -4.39
CA SER A 305 -10.31 4.94 -5.73
C SER A 305 -8.87 5.47 -5.73
N PRO A 306 -8.07 5.21 -6.78
CA PRO A 306 -6.74 5.81 -6.92
C PRO A 306 -6.84 7.32 -7.12
N GLY A 307 -5.82 8.06 -6.67
CA GLY A 307 -5.79 9.51 -6.71
C GLY A 307 -4.85 10.10 -7.75
N LEU A 308 -5.18 11.32 -8.20
CA LEU A 308 -4.27 12.19 -8.94
C LEU A 308 -3.11 12.64 -8.03
N THR A 309 -3.43 12.97 -6.79
CA THR A 309 -2.46 13.19 -5.72
C THR A 309 -2.75 12.30 -4.52
N GLY A 310 -1.80 12.16 -3.59
CA GLY A 310 -1.94 11.31 -2.43
C GLY A 310 -0.99 11.66 -1.29
N LEU A 311 -1.18 11.00 -0.15
CA LEU A 311 -0.46 11.29 1.07
C LEU A 311 1.07 11.12 0.91
N TRP A 312 1.53 10.07 0.21
CA TRP A 312 2.96 9.86 -0.01
C TRP A 312 3.56 10.94 -0.93
N GLN A 313 2.79 11.44 -1.92
CA GLN A 313 3.27 12.47 -2.84
C GLN A 313 3.56 13.80 -2.13
N VAL A 314 2.88 14.09 -1.02
CA VAL A 314 3.10 15.30 -0.24
C VAL A 314 4.05 15.11 0.95
N LYS A 315 4.25 13.87 1.45
CA LYS A 315 5.11 13.56 2.60
C LYS A 315 6.47 12.95 2.22
N ALA A 316 6.54 12.16 1.12
CA ALA A 316 7.71 11.31 0.81
C ALA A 316 8.11 11.32 -0.68
N ARG A 317 7.73 12.34 -1.44
CA ARG A 317 7.99 12.43 -2.90
C ARG A 317 9.47 12.26 -3.27
N ASN A 318 10.37 12.80 -2.45
CA ASN A 318 11.81 12.81 -2.71
C ASN A 318 12.53 11.59 -2.11
N ARG A 319 11.81 10.67 -1.48
CA ARG A 319 12.38 9.44 -0.94
C ARG A 319 12.22 8.31 -1.94
N ASN A 320 13.32 7.62 -2.25
CA ASN A 320 13.35 6.54 -3.24
C ASN A 320 13.05 5.16 -2.62
N ARG A 321 12.20 5.12 -1.58
CA ARG A 321 11.82 3.88 -0.87
C ARG A 321 10.38 3.51 -1.17
N PHE A 322 10.19 2.47 -1.96
CA PHE A 322 8.87 1.97 -2.33
C PHE A 322 8.00 1.59 -1.12
N ALA A 323 8.61 0.97 -0.10
CA ALA A 323 7.93 0.60 1.14
C ALA A 323 7.29 1.81 1.86
N GLU A 324 7.98 2.96 1.89
CA GLU A 324 7.43 4.18 2.49
C GLU A 324 6.21 4.71 1.72
N TRP A 325 6.25 4.63 0.40
CA TRP A 325 5.11 5.05 -0.42
C TRP A 325 3.87 4.19 -0.15
N ILE A 326 4.06 2.87 -0.10
CA ILE A 326 2.98 1.94 0.24
C ILE A 326 2.44 2.19 1.65
N ARG A 327 3.31 2.49 2.62
CA ARG A 327 2.89 2.83 3.98
C ARG A 327 1.98 4.05 4.02
N TYR A 328 2.35 5.15 3.35
CA TYR A 328 1.51 6.33 3.28
C TYR A 328 0.19 6.09 2.54
N ASP A 329 0.20 5.25 1.52
CA ASP A 329 -1.03 4.84 0.84
C ASP A 329 -1.95 4.04 1.76
N LEU A 330 -1.40 3.12 2.57
CA LEU A 330 -2.17 2.37 3.56
C LEU A 330 -2.64 3.25 4.72
N GLU A 331 -1.83 4.23 5.16
CA GLU A 331 -2.23 5.24 6.14
C GLU A 331 -3.45 6.01 5.61
N TYR A 332 -3.39 6.50 4.38
CA TYR A 332 -4.53 7.15 3.74
C TYR A 332 -5.77 6.27 3.71
N VAL A 333 -5.66 5.01 3.28
CA VAL A 333 -6.79 4.06 3.24
C VAL A 333 -7.45 3.88 4.62
N ARG A 334 -6.67 3.93 5.69
CA ARG A 334 -7.19 3.78 7.07
C ARG A 334 -7.84 5.05 7.61
N THR A 335 -7.35 6.23 7.23
CA THR A 335 -7.68 7.52 7.85
C THR A 335 -8.39 8.50 6.91
N HIS A 336 -8.71 8.07 5.68
CA HIS A 336 -9.30 8.95 4.66
C HIS A 336 -10.53 9.70 5.18
N SER A 337 -10.55 10.99 4.94
CA SER A 337 -11.61 11.91 5.32
C SER A 337 -11.55 13.15 4.41
N LEU A 338 -12.65 13.90 4.32
CA LEU A 338 -12.68 15.15 3.53
C LEU A 338 -11.65 16.18 4.02
N LEU A 339 -11.39 16.24 5.34
CA LEU A 339 -10.38 17.13 5.90
C LEU A 339 -8.97 16.71 5.50
N LEU A 340 -8.68 15.39 5.50
CA LEU A 340 -7.40 14.87 5.03
C LEU A 340 -7.22 15.11 3.53
N ASP A 341 -8.27 14.95 2.74
CA ASP A 341 -8.25 15.23 1.31
C ASP A 341 -7.93 16.71 1.05
N LEU A 342 -8.61 17.62 1.75
CA LEU A 342 -8.34 19.06 1.67
C LEU A 342 -6.90 19.40 2.06
N TYR A 343 -6.40 18.82 3.17
CA TYR A 343 -5.01 18.98 3.58
C TYR A 343 -4.02 18.55 2.48
N ILE A 344 -4.26 17.38 1.86
CA ILE A 344 -3.41 16.85 0.78
C ILE A 344 -3.45 17.76 -0.44
N LEU A 345 -4.62 18.28 -0.83
CA LEU A 345 -4.76 19.21 -1.96
C LEU A 345 -4.00 20.50 -1.73
N ILE A 346 -4.13 21.11 -0.55
CA ILE A 346 -3.39 22.34 -0.19
C ILE A 346 -1.87 22.09 -0.19
N ARG A 347 -1.43 20.96 0.34
CA ARG A 347 -0.02 20.58 0.32
C ARG A 347 0.49 20.32 -1.08
N THR A 348 -0.31 19.68 -1.94
CA THR A 348 0.03 19.43 -3.34
C THR A 348 0.24 20.76 -4.08
N ALA A 349 -0.67 21.73 -3.93
CA ALA A 349 -0.52 23.04 -4.53
C ALA A 349 0.79 23.73 -4.11
N ARG A 350 1.14 23.67 -2.81
CA ARG A 350 2.41 24.22 -2.31
C ARG A 350 3.65 23.52 -2.88
N VAL A 351 3.59 22.19 -3.05
CA VAL A 351 4.70 21.42 -3.64
C VAL A 351 4.87 21.77 -5.11
N LEU A 352 3.78 21.92 -5.86
CA LEU A 352 3.82 22.32 -7.27
C LEU A 352 4.39 23.74 -7.47
N LEU A 353 4.03 24.68 -6.58
CA LEU A 353 4.50 26.07 -6.66
C LEU A 353 5.98 26.22 -6.29
N LYS A 354 6.51 25.37 -5.39
CA LYS A 354 7.93 25.43 -5.00
C LYS A 354 8.88 24.84 -6.04
N GLY A 355 8.37 24.08 -7.00
CA GLY A 355 9.16 23.29 -7.93
C GLY A 355 9.89 22.14 -7.19
N VAL A 356 10.10 21.03 -7.85
CA VAL A 356 10.89 19.90 -7.30
C VAL A 356 12.33 20.02 -7.78
#